data_55ea1fd84d348b7be1a2a693873a7c37
#
_entry.id   55ea1fd84d348b7be1a2a693873a7c37
#
_cell.length_a   1.000
_cell.length_b   1.000
_cell.length_c   1.000
_cell.angle_alpha   90.00
_cell.angle_beta   90.00
_cell.angle_gamma   90.00
#
_symmetry.space_group_name_H-M   'P 1'
#
loop_
_entity.id
_entity.type
_entity.pdbx_description
1 polymer ?
#
loop_
_entity_poly.entity_id
_entity_poly.type
_entity_poly.pdbx_seq_one_letter_code
_entity_poly.pdbx_strand_id
1 'polypeptide(L)'
;MPVNQAAPLLEHTLIDLLNDMRSRAQVAASSAERISLTRDIALCSLAFYSMHRSYDLSFTLGCQILKLPNCRGLIFNFQFDKTLRASSEAVVVLAARDCPAVCAFRAVTAYILAAKRMGWDLTTGHLFPVVAAGGHRSNLPLPAARMTTALQAHLRVAGLPSHFTMQSFRVGGSLSKSLVGTAVDEIIQICGWKTESVAKCYIGATSSGKVLGSKRTRGQSYASASELPLSPEFQKYLLACARKD
;
A
#
# COMPACT_ATOMS: atom_id res chain seq x y z
N MET A 1 -24.18 2.55 18.83
CA MET A 1 -24.05 1.29 18.07
C MET A 1 -22.57 0.98 17.95
N PRO A 2 -22.09 -0.24 18.21
CA PRO A 2 -20.71 -0.57 17.98
C PRO A 2 -20.43 -0.39 16.48
N VAL A 3 -19.42 0.41 16.15
CA VAL A 3 -18.94 0.56 14.79
C VAL A 3 -18.43 -0.81 14.36
N ASN A 4 -19.01 -1.35 13.30
CA ASN A 4 -18.61 -2.65 12.75
C ASN A 4 -17.21 -2.47 12.14
N GLN A 5 -16.18 -2.58 12.99
CA GLN A 5 -14.79 -2.39 12.58
C GLN A 5 -14.29 -3.65 11.87
N ALA A 6 -13.58 -3.43 10.75
CA ALA A 6 -12.90 -4.53 10.10
C ALA A 6 -11.83 -5.12 11.05
N ALA A 7 -11.73 -6.44 11.09
CA ALA A 7 -10.69 -7.12 11.85
C ALA A 7 -9.29 -6.69 11.36
N PRO A 8 -8.31 -6.46 12.25
CA PRO A 8 -6.95 -6.10 11.85
C PRO A 8 -6.27 -7.26 11.12
N LEU A 9 -5.74 -7.00 9.92
CA LEU A 9 -4.84 -7.93 9.26
C LEU A 9 -3.43 -7.66 9.78
N LEU A 10 -2.89 -8.57 10.57
CA LEU A 10 -1.58 -8.39 11.22
C LEU A 10 -0.43 -8.70 10.27
N GLU A 11 0.77 -8.22 10.62
CA GLU A 11 1.96 -8.32 9.75
C GLU A 11 2.33 -9.77 9.42
N HIS A 12 2.22 -10.71 10.36
CA HIS A 12 2.49 -12.13 10.07
C HIS A 12 1.52 -12.70 9.03
N THR A 13 0.23 -12.38 9.11
CA THR A 13 -0.76 -12.78 8.11
C THR A 13 -0.45 -12.15 6.74
N LEU A 14 0.04 -10.90 6.72
CA LEU A 14 0.51 -10.27 5.50
C LEU A 14 1.72 -11.01 4.92
N ILE A 15 2.68 -11.38 5.73
CA ILE A 15 3.87 -12.14 5.30
C ILE A 15 3.45 -13.44 4.60
N ASP A 16 2.58 -14.21 5.24
CA ASP A 16 2.12 -15.50 4.72
C ASP A 16 1.36 -15.32 3.38
N LEU A 17 0.45 -14.35 3.32
CA LEU A 17 -0.28 -13.99 2.12
C LEU A 17 0.66 -13.61 0.97
N LEU A 18 1.62 -12.70 1.23
CA LEU A 18 2.53 -12.22 0.19
C LEU A 18 3.50 -13.30 -0.29
N ASN A 19 3.92 -14.21 0.58
CA ASN A 19 4.78 -15.34 0.22
C ASN A 19 4.03 -16.33 -0.67
N ASP A 20 2.78 -16.67 -0.35
CA ASP A 20 1.93 -17.50 -1.20
C ASP A 20 1.75 -16.86 -2.59
N MET A 21 1.38 -15.57 -2.64
CA MET A 21 1.19 -14.87 -3.90
C MET A 21 2.47 -14.82 -4.75
N ARG A 22 3.66 -14.64 -4.12
CA ARG A 22 4.95 -14.68 -4.83
C ARG A 22 5.23 -16.06 -5.41
N SER A 23 5.02 -17.11 -4.64
CA SER A 23 5.19 -18.48 -5.11
C SER A 23 4.32 -18.76 -6.32
N ARG A 24 3.06 -18.35 -6.27
CA ARG A 24 2.14 -18.46 -7.43
C ARG A 24 2.58 -17.61 -8.62
N ALA A 25 3.08 -16.40 -8.40
CA ALA A 25 3.56 -15.54 -9.47
C ALA A 25 4.79 -16.13 -10.20
N GLN A 26 5.63 -16.91 -9.51
CA GLN A 26 6.78 -17.59 -10.11
C GLN A 26 6.36 -18.71 -11.06
N VAL A 27 5.29 -19.43 -10.72
CA VAL A 27 4.80 -20.59 -11.51
C VAL A 27 3.59 -20.23 -12.40
N ALA A 28 3.19 -18.98 -12.43
CA ALA A 28 2.04 -18.53 -13.21
C ALA A 28 2.19 -18.87 -14.69
N ALA A 29 1.17 -19.54 -15.25
CA ALA A 29 1.18 -20.05 -16.62
C ALA A 29 1.07 -18.92 -17.66
N SER A 30 0.49 -17.79 -17.30
CA SER A 30 0.33 -16.64 -18.20
C SER A 30 0.97 -15.36 -17.65
N SER A 31 1.37 -14.49 -18.58
CA SER A 31 1.85 -13.14 -18.23
C SER A 31 0.75 -12.29 -17.58
N ALA A 32 -0.51 -12.49 -17.97
CA ALA A 32 -1.66 -11.82 -17.39
C ALA A 32 -1.85 -12.17 -15.90
N GLU A 33 -1.75 -13.44 -15.56
CA GLU A 33 -1.81 -13.91 -14.17
C GLU A 33 -0.63 -13.38 -13.36
N ARG A 34 0.58 -13.49 -13.91
CA ARG A 34 1.80 -13.03 -13.25
C ARG A 34 1.77 -11.54 -12.94
N ILE A 35 1.37 -10.70 -13.91
CA ILE A 35 1.28 -9.25 -13.68
C ILE A 35 0.18 -8.90 -12.69
N SER A 36 -0.96 -9.60 -12.72
CA SER A 36 -2.05 -9.42 -11.76
C SER A 36 -1.60 -9.74 -10.33
N LEU A 37 -0.94 -10.89 -10.11
CA LEU A 37 -0.37 -11.26 -8.81
C LEU A 37 0.67 -10.24 -8.34
N THR A 38 1.57 -9.80 -9.22
CA THR A 38 2.61 -8.83 -8.88
C THR A 38 2.00 -7.47 -8.52
N ARG A 39 0.94 -7.03 -9.22
CA ARG A 39 0.16 -5.84 -8.90
C ARG A 39 -0.49 -5.97 -7.50
N ASP A 40 -1.13 -7.10 -7.23
CA ASP A 40 -1.86 -7.32 -5.99
C ASP A 40 -0.91 -7.45 -4.79
N ILE A 41 0.29 -8.02 -4.97
CA ILE A 41 1.38 -7.99 -3.98
C ILE A 41 1.78 -6.54 -3.66
N ALA A 42 1.98 -5.72 -4.67
CA ALA A 42 2.34 -4.31 -4.50
C ALA A 42 1.21 -3.53 -3.79
N LEU A 43 -0.03 -3.75 -4.19
CA LEU A 43 -1.22 -3.14 -3.60
C LEU A 43 -1.38 -3.52 -2.12
N CYS A 44 -1.31 -4.80 -1.77
CA CYS A 44 -1.44 -5.27 -0.39
C CYS A 44 -0.32 -4.72 0.52
N SER A 45 0.94 -4.77 0.04
CA SER A 45 2.07 -4.22 0.78
C SER A 45 1.91 -2.71 1.00
N LEU A 46 1.53 -1.98 -0.05
CA LEU A 46 1.32 -0.53 0.04
C LEU A 46 0.14 -0.19 0.96
N ALA A 47 -0.99 -0.89 0.84
CA ALA A 47 -2.17 -0.67 1.67
C ALA A 47 -1.87 -0.82 3.17
N PHE A 48 -1.05 -1.80 3.54
CA PHE A 48 -0.65 -2.03 4.93
C PHE A 48 0.25 -0.91 5.46
N TYR A 49 1.28 -0.54 4.73
CA TYR A 49 2.27 0.41 5.21
C TYR A 49 1.87 1.88 5.05
N SER A 50 1.11 2.22 4.02
CA SER A 50 0.58 3.58 3.85
C SER A 50 -0.69 3.82 4.65
N MET A 51 -1.38 2.76 5.07
CA MET A 51 -2.66 2.83 5.80
C MET A 51 -3.74 3.66 5.07
N HIS A 52 -3.61 3.86 3.75
CA HIS A 52 -4.58 4.59 2.93
C HIS A 52 -5.82 3.75 2.66
N ARG A 53 -6.92 4.42 2.36
CA ARG A 53 -8.17 3.74 1.98
C ARG A 53 -8.02 3.10 0.61
N SER A 54 -8.75 2.01 0.38
CA SER A 54 -8.79 1.35 -0.93
C SER A 54 -9.22 2.30 -2.06
N TYR A 55 -10.08 3.25 -1.76
CA TYR A 55 -10.48 4.28 -2.71
C TYR A 55 -9.29 5.14 -3.15
N ASP A 56 -8.49 5.64 -2.20
CA ASP A 56 -7.32 6.48 -2.48
C ASP A 56 -6.28 5.70 -3.31
N LEU A 57 -6.05 4.44 -2.93
CA LEU A 57 -5.16 3.54 -3.67
C LEU A 57 -5.66 3.23 -5.09
N SER A 58 -7.00 3.11 -5.26
CA SER A 58 -7.63 2.88 -6.57
C SER A 58 -7.31 4.00 -7.55
N PHE A 59 -7.40 5.24 -7.11
CA PHE A 59 -7.21 6.43 -7.94
C PHE A 59 -5.78 6.96 -7.96
N THR A 60 -4.84 6.31 -7.27
CA THR A 60 -3.42 6.69 -7.33
C THR A 60 -2.91 6.61 -8.76
N LEU A 61 -2.34 7.70 -9.25
CA LEU A 61 -1.71 7.77 -10.58
C LEU A 61 -0.25 7.34 -10.48
N GLY A 62 0.26 6.72 -11.53
CA GLY A 62 1.65 6.30 -11.57
C GLY A 62 2.65 7.47 -11.51
N CYS A 63 2.29 8.64 -12.09
CA CYS A 63 3.08 9.86 -12.00
C CYS A 63 3.18 10.46 -10.59
N GLN A 64 2.30 10.03 -9.66
CA GLN A 64 2.32 10.47 -8.26
C GLN A 64 3.34 9.70 -7.41
N ILE A 65 3.98 8.69 -7.99
CA ILE A 65 4.97 7.89 -7.29
C ILE A 65 6.36 8.29 -7.73
N LEU A 66 7.16 8.56 -6.74
CA LEU A 66 8.47 9.11 -6.93
C LEU A 66 9.48 8.28 -6.16
N LYS A 67 10.60 7.95 -6.80
CA LYS A 67 11.66 7.16 -6.17
C LYS A 67 12.62 8.10 -5.44
N LEU A 68 12.87 7.84 -4.17
CA LEU A 68 13.91 8.54 -3.42
C LEU A 68 15.30 8.24 -3.98
N PRO A 69 16.24 9.20 -3.88
CA PRO A 69 17.64 8.99 -4.22
C PRO A 69 18.20 7.75 -3.51
N ASN A 70 19.17 7.09 -4.17
CA ASN A 70 19.86 5.91 -3.61
C ASN A 70 18.93 4.72 -3.28
N CYS A 71 17.77 4.62 -3.93
CA CYS A 71 16.82 3.52 -3.73
C CYS A 71 16.35 3.36 -2.27
N ARG A 72 16.30 4.47 -1.51
CA ARG A 72 15.91 4.44 -0.10
C ARG A 72 14.41 4.31 0.14
N GLY A 73 13.58 4.59 -0.86
CA GLY A 73 12.12 4.53 -0.70
C GLY A 73 11.36 5.09 -1.89
N LEU A 74 10.06 5.25 -1.67
CA LEU A 74 9.11 5.87 -2.60
C LEU A 74 8.40 7.00 -1.87
N ILE A 75 8.08 8.07 -2.61
CA ILE A 75 7.15 9.11 -2.18
C ILE A 75 5.85 8.90 -2.95
N PHE A 76 4.74 8.95 -2.27
CA PHE A 76 3.41 8.92 -2.85
C PHE A 76 2.74 10.27 -2.61
N ASN A 77 2.40 10.98 -3.68
CA ASN A 77 1.62 12.20 -3.62
C ASN A 77 0.15 11.84 -3.87
N PHE A 78 -0.60 11.57 -2.80
CA PHE A 78 -2.03 11.29 -2.92
C PHE A 78 -2.80 12.58 -3.14
N GLN A 79 -3.38 12.79 -4.33
CA GLN A 79 -4.17 13.98 -4.67
C GLN A 79 -5.66 13.85 -4.32
N PHE A 80 -6.14 12.64 -4.01
CA PHE A 80 -7.55 12.35 -3.82
C PHE A 80 -7.82 11.75 -2.45
N ASP A 81 -7.74 12.56 -1.40
CA ASP A 81 -8.39 12.19 -0.14
C ASP A 81 -9.79 12.84 -0.11
N LYS A 82 -10.82 12.03 0.14
CA LYS A 82 -12.21 12.48 0.33
C LYS A 82 -12.34 13.53 1.44
N THR A 83 -11.34 13.61 2.33
CA THR A 83 -11.29 14.49 3.49
C THR A 83 -10.30 15.64 3.36
N LEU A 84 -9.33 15.55 2.46
CA LEU A 84 -8.29 16.55 2.21
C LEU A 84 -8.64 17.37 0.96
N ARG A 85 -9.62 18.24 1.08
CA ARG A 85 -10.03 19.12 -0.03
C ARG A 85 -9.01 20.21 -0.39
N ALA A 86 -7.86 20.31 0.28
CA ALA A 86 -6.95 21.44 0.10
C ALA A 86 -5.44 21.17 0.27
N SER A 87 -4.98 19.95 0.62
CA SER A 87 -3.55 19.66 0.70
C SER A 87 -3.21 18.29 0.13
N SER A 88 -2.30 18.25 -0.84
CA SER A 88 -1.66 17.01 -1.26
C SER A 88 -0.69 16.58 -0.16
N GLU A 89 -0.98 15.53 0.59
CA GLU A 89 -0.02 14.96 1.53
C GLU A 89 0.86 13.96 0.81
N ALA A 90 2.18 14.16 0.94
CA ALA A 90 3.15 13.22 0.46
C ALA A 90 3.48 12.20 1.55
N VAL A 91 3.27 10.92 1.26
CA VAL A 91 3.66 9.82 2.15
C VAL A 91 4.95 9.21 1.67
N VAL A 92 5.95 9.14 2.54
CA VAL A 92 7.23 8.51 2.25
C VAL A 92 7.24 7.09 2.78
N VAL A 93 7.41 6.13 1.88
CA VAL A 93 7.55 4.71 2.20
C VAL A 93 9.02 4.32 2.02
N LEU A 94 9.73 4.14 3.13
CA LEU A 94 11.14 3.75 3.10
C LEU A 94 11.31 2.26 2.83
N ALA A 95 12.47 1.91 2.25
CA ALA A 95 12.83 0.53 2.05
C ALA A 95 13.09 -0.16 3.40
N ALA A 96 12.31 -1.21 3.71
CA ALA A 96 12.59 -2.06 4.86
C ALA A 96 13.79 -2.93 4.54
N ARG A 97 14.84 -2.83 5.36
CA ARG A 97 16.02 -3.67 5.26
C ARG A 97 15.84 -5.01 5.98
N ASP A 98 15.16 -4.97 7.10
CA ASP A 98 15.06 -6.09 8.04
C ASP A 98 13.95 -7.09 7.69
N CYS A 99 12.97 -6.69 6.89
CA CYS A 99 11.89 -7.56 6.43
C CYS A 99 11.58 -7.37 4.94
N PRO A 100 12.42 -7.93 4.04
CA PRO A 100 12.22 -7.77 2.60
C PRO A 100 10.92 -8.40 2.10
N ALA A 101 10.39 -9.37 2.81
CA ALA A 101 9.17 -10.09 2.43
C ALA A 101 7.93 -9.18 2.35
N VAL A 102 7.84 -8.18 3.22
CA VAL A 102 6.69 -7.25 3.26
C VAL A 102 7.05 -5.83 2.84
N CYS A 103 8.26 -5.61 2.32
CA CYS A 103 8.73 -4.29 1.94
C CYS A 103 7.91 -3.72 0.77
N ALA A 104 7.08 -2.71 1.05
CA ALA A 104 6.25 -2.04 0.05
C ALA A 104 7.08 -1.38 -1.06
N PHE A 105 8.25 -0.81 -0.74
CA PHE A 105 9.17 -0.29 -1.74
C PHE A 105 9.58 -1.35 -2.76
N ARG A 106 10.00 -2.53 -2.30
CA ARG A 106 10.40 -3.64 -3.17
C ARG A 106 9.22 -4.17 -3.98
N ALA A 107 8.06 -4.32 -3.35
CA ALA A 107 6.86 -4.82 -4.01
C ALA A 107 6.38 -3.89 -5.13
N VAL A 108 6.28 -2.60 -4.86
CA VAL A 108 5.87 -1.61 -5.88
C VAL A 108 6.92 -1.48 -6.99
N THR A 109 8.21 -1.48 -6.64
CA THR A 109 9.28 -1.43 -7.64
C THR A 109 9.25 -2.67 -8.55
N ALA A 110 9.07 -3.87 -7.97
CA ALA A 110 8.94 -5.10 -8.75
C ALA A 110 7.75 -5.06 -9.69
N TYR A 111 6.61 -4.54 -9.24
CA TYR A 111 5.42 -4.36 -10.06
C TYR A 111 5.67 -3.39 -11.23
N ILE A 112 6.26 -2.21 -10.96
CA ILE A 112 6.57 -1.22 -12.01
C ILE A 112 7.51 -1.83 -13.06
N LEU A 113 8.52 -2.58 -12.64
CA LEU A 113 9.43 -3.26 -13.56
C LEU A 113 8.74 -4.36 -14.36
N ALA A 114 7.84 -5.13 -13.74
CA ALA A 114 7.05 -6.14 -14.44
C ALA A 114 6.12 -5.51 -15.47
N ALA A 115 5.43 -4.43 -15.11
CA ALA A 115 4.57 -3.66 -16.01
C ALA A 115 5.36 -3.10 -17.21
N LYS A 116 6.55 -2.54 -16.97
CA LYS A 116 7.43 -2.05 -18.03
C LYS A 116 7.84 -3.15 -19.01
N ARG A 117 8.14 -4.38 -18.51
CA ARG A 117 8.46 -5.54 -19.37
C ARG A 117 7.27 -5.97 -20.23
N MET A 118 6.04 -5.69 -19.79
CA MET A 118 4.82 -5.91 -20.55
C MET A 118 4.50 -4.77 -21.53
N GLY A 119 5.36 -3.76 -21.65
CA GLY A 119 5.13 -2.58 -22.47
C GLY A 119 4.15 -1.56 -21.85
N TRP A 120 3.83 -1.68 -20.56
CA TRP A 120 2.94 -0.74 -19.90
C TRP A 120 3.68 0.52 -19.47
N ASP A 121 3.17 1.67 -19.87
CA ASP A 121 3.60 2.96 -19.32
C ASP A 121 2.69 3.33 -18.13
N LEU A 122 3.16 3.06 -16.91
CA LEU A 122 2.44 3.44 -15.69
C LEU A 122 2.58 4.93 -15.35
N THR A 123 3.41 5.69 -16.04
CA THR A 123 3.52 7.15 -15.80
C THR A 123 2.28 7.88 -16.30
N THR A 124 1.54 7.28 -17.22
CA THR A 124 0.29 7.78 -17.76
C THR A 124 -0.90 6.98 -17.22
N GLY A 125 -1.69 7.55 -16.31
CA GLY A 125 -2.88 6.92 -15.74
C GLY A 125 -2.65 6.20 -14.42
N HIS A 126 -3.56 5.28 -14.08
CA HIS A 126 -3.60 4.68 -12.74
C HIS A 126 -2.44 3.72 -12.49
N LEU A 127 -1.90 3.78 -11.25
CA LEU A 127 -0.87 2.86 -10.80
C LEU A 127 -1.37 1.41 -10.77
N PHE A 128 -2.58 1.21 -10.26
CA PHE A 128 -3.22 -0.10 -10.17
C PHE A 128 -4.40 -0.19 -11.15
N PRO A 129 -4.14 -0.42 -12.44
CA PRO A 129 -5.19 -0.56 -13.44
C PRO A 129 -5.85 -1.93 -13.39
N VAL A 130 -7.02 -2.04 -13.97
CA VAL A 130 -7.60 -3.34 -14.30
C VAL A 130 -6.73 -4.02 -15.35
N VAL A 131 -6.40 -5.29 -15.14
CA VAL A 131 -5.75 -6.15 -16.14
C VAL A 131 -6.84 -6.80 -16.99
N ALA A 132 -6.84 -6.52 -18.28
CA ALA A 132 -7.76 -7.11 -19.23
C ALA A 132 -7.29 -8.51 -19.64
N ALA A 133 -8.16 -9.24 -20.33
CA ALA A 133 -7.83 -10.53 -20.92
C ALA A 133 -6.57 -10.40 -21.81
N GLY A 134 -5.69 -11.40 -21.76
CA GLY A 134 -4.42 -11.35 -22.47
C GLY A 134 -3.33 -10.51 -21.81
N GLY A 135 -3.58 -9.94 -20.63
CA GLY A 135 -2.58 -9.17 -19.89
C GLY A 135 -2.42 -7.72 -20.35
N HIS A 136 -3.39 -7.20 -21.09
CA HIS A 136 -3.37 -5.80 -21.49
C HIS A 136 -3.76 -4.86 -20.34
N ARG A 137 -3.12 -3.70 -20.27
CA ARG A 137 -3.47 -2.64 -19.34
C ARG A 137 -4.79 -1.99 -19.78
N SER A 138 -5.75 -1.92 -18.87
CA SER A 138 -6.94 -1.06 -19.04
C SER A 138 -6.61 0.38 -18.58
N ASN A 139 -7.30 1.37 -19.13
CA ASN A 139 -7.24 2.75 -18.64
C ASN A 139 -8.09 2.96 -17.36
N LEU A 140 -8.80 1.94 -16.91
CA LEU A 140 -9.65 2.03 -15.73
C LEU A 140 -8.87 1.67 -14.45
N PRO A 141 -9.10 2.40 -13.34
CA PRO A 141 -8.55 2.04 -12.04
C PRO A 141 -9.12 0.70 -11.57
N LEU A 142 -8.37 -0.04 -10.76
CA LEU A 142 -8.89 -1.23 -10.09
C LEU A 142 -9.89 -0.80 -9.01
N PRO A 143 -11.20 -1.09 -9.14
CA PRO A 143 -12.20 -0.64 -8.18
C PRO A 143 -11.97 -1.23 -6.78
N ALA A 144 -12.24 -0.45 -5.72
CA ALA A 144 -12.06 -0.88 -4.33
C ALA A 144 -12.79 -2.18 -3.99
N ALA A 145 -13.99 -2.39 -4.58
CA ALA A 145 -14.73 -3.65 -4.42
C ALA A 145 -13.97 -4.85 -5.03
N ARG A 146 -13.38 -4.67 -6.22
CA ARG A 146 -12.56 -5.71 -6.86
C ARG A 146 -11.27 -5.98 -6.09
N MET A 147 -10.66 -4.96 -5.47
CA MET A 147 -9.49 -5.15 -4.59
C MET A 147 -9.85 -6.09 -3.42
N THR A 148 -11.00 -5.87 -2.78
CA THR A 148 -11.48 -6.73 -1.68
C THR A 148 -11.78 -8.14 -2.16
N THR A 149 -12.45 -8.30 -3.30
CA THR A 149 -12.75 -9.63 -3.87
C THR A 149 -11.47 -10.39 -4.21
N ALA A 150 -10.48 -9.72 -4.83
CA ALA A 150 -9.18 -10.32 -5.14
C ALA A 150 -8.43 -10.72 -3.86
N LEU A 151 -8.39 -9.84 -2.85
CA LEU A 151 -7.80 -10.15 -1.54
C LEU A 151 -8.41 -11.41 -0.93
N GLN A 152 -9.74 -11.49 -0.89
CA GLN A 152 -10.43 -12.65 -0.31
C GLN A 152 -10.17 -13.94 -1.11
N ALA A 153 -10.02 -13.85 -2.43
CA ALA A 153 -9.61 -14.98 -3.25
C ALA A 153 -8.19 -15.43 -2.91
N HIS A 154 -7.24 -14.50 -2.77
CA HIS A 154 -5.87 -14.81 -2.40
C HIS A 154 -5.77 -15.42 -0.99
N LEU A 155 -6.51 -14.88 -0.02
CA LEU A 155 -6.57 -15.43 1.35
C LEU A 155 -7.07 -16.87 1.36
N ARG A 156 -8.16 -17.16 0.60
CA ARG A 156 -8.69 -18.53 0.49
C ARG A 156 -7.68 -19.52 -0.10
N VAL A 157 -6.97 -19.11 -1.17
CA VAL A 157 -5.95 -19.95 -1.80
C VAL A 157 -4.78 -20.21 -0.84
N ALA A 158 -4.38 -19.19 -0.07
CA ALA A 158 -3.33 -19.31 0.94
C ALA A 158 -3.76 -20.05 2.21
N GLY A 159 -5.01 -20.53 2.32
CA GLY A 159 -5.53 -21.16 3.54
C GLY A 159 -5.67 -20.19 4.73
N LEU A 160 -5.74 -18.89 4.47
CA LEU A 160 -5.87 -17.85 5.47
C LEU A 160 -7.33 -17.42 5.65
N PRO A 161 -7.69 -16.83 6.82
CA PRO A 161 -9.06 -16.35 7.05
C PRO A 161 -9.51 -15.34 6.01
N SER A 162 -10.62 -15.62 5.31
CA SER A 162 -11.08 -14.81 4.17
C SER A 162 -12.04 -13.67 4.55
N HIS A 163 -12.24 -13.41 5.82
CA HIS A 163 -13.11 -12.31 6.30
C HIS A 163 -12.43 -10.92 6.20
N PHE A 164 -11.13 -10.86 5.94
CA PHE A 164 -10.41 -9.60 5.81
C PHE A 164 -10.84 -8.84 4.56
N THR A 165 -10.82 -7.51 4.68
CA THR A 165 -11.11 -6.56 3.61
C THR A 165 -9.92 -5.61 3.42
N MET A 166 -9.95 -4.74 2.42
CA MET A 166 -8.91 -3.71 2.26
C MET A 166 -8.84 -2.77 3.48
N GLN A 167 -9.93 -2.58 4.23
CA GLN A 167 -9.92 -1.83 5.47
C GLN A 167 -9.11 -2.53 6.58
N SER A 168 -9.01 -3.84 6.55
CA SER A 168 -8.22 -4.64 7.51
C SER A 168 -6.73 -4.33 7.47
N PHE A 169 -6.20 -3.94 6.31
CA PHE A 169 -4.81 -3.47 6.18
C PHE A 169 -4.58 -2.16 6.94
N ARG A 170 -5.53 -1.20 6.83
CA ARG A 170 -5.45 0.07 7.53
C ARG A 170 -5.50 -0.12 9.05
N VAL A 171 -6.38 -0.98 9.54
CA VAL A 171 -6.48 -1.32 10.97
C VAL A 171 -5.20 -2.05 11.42
N GLY A 172 -4.75 -3.04 10.68
CA GLY A 172 -3.53 -3.80 11.00
C GLY A 172 -2.27 -2.95 10.96
N GLY A 173 -2.11 -2.11 9.95
CA GLY A 173 -0.97 -1.20 9.82
C GLY A 173 -0.89 -0.18 10.95
N SER A 174 -2.01 0.47 11.30
CA SER A 174 -2.05 1.43 12.40
C SER A 174 -1.79 0.77 13.75
N LEU A 175 -2.33 -0.44 13.97
CA LEU A 175 -2.05 -1.23 15.16
C LEU A 175 -0.56 -1.62 15.24
N SER A 176 0.01 -2.13 14.16
CA SER A 176 1.44 -2.49 14.11
C SER A 176 2.35 -1.29 14.42
N LYS A 177 2.01 -0.10 13.91
CA LYS A 177 2.71 1.14 14.24
C LYS A 177 2.61 1.49 15.72
N SER A 178 1.42 1.41 16.30
CA SER A 178 1.21 1.64 17.74
C SER A 178 2.01 0.67 18.60
N LEU A 179 2.05 -0.61 18.24
CA LEU A 179 2.77 -1.65 18.98
C LEU A 179 4.30 -1.45 18.99
N VAL A 180 4.86 -0.80 17.95
CA VAL A 180 6.29 -0.46 17.92
C VAL A 180 6.58 0.91 18.54
N GLY A 181 5.57 1.57 19.14
CA GLY A 181 5.73 2.80 19.91
C GLY A 181 5.69 4.08 19.08
N THR A 182 5.15 4.04 17.84
CA THR A 182 4.90 5.25 17.05
C THR A 182 3.89 6.13 17.78
N ALA A 183 4.14 7.42 17.86
CA ALA A 183 3.25 8.38 18.52
C ALA A 183 1.87 8.41 17.84
N VAL A 184 0.82 8.58 18.64
CA VAL A 184 -0.57 8.59 18.12
C VAL A 184 -0.76 9.69 17.09
N ASP A 185 -0.19 10.87 17.32
CA ASP A 185 -0.28 12.02 16.40
C ASP A 185 0.37 11.71 15.04
N GLU A 186 1.50 11.01 15.03
CA GLU A 186 2.16 10.55 13.80
C GLU A 186 1.27 9.54 13.05
N ILE A 187 0.64 8.60 13.76
CA ILE A 187 -0.29 7.65 13.15
C ILE A 187 -1.52 8.38 12.57
N ILE A 188 -2.04 9.40 13.28
CA ILE A 188 -3.13 10.24 12.81
C ILE A 188 -2.77 10.92 11.50
N GLN A 189 -1.58 11.52 11.42
CA GLN A 189 -1.08 12.17 10.21
C GLN A 189 -0.94 11.18 9.06
N ILE A 190 -0.25 10.06 9.25
CA ILE A 190 -0.06 9.04 8.21
C ILE A 190 -1.41 8.50 7.69
N CYS A 191 -2.36 8.28 8.60
CA CYS A 191 -3.70 7.79 8.24
C CYS A 191 -4.63 8.87 7.67
N GLY A 192 -4.28 10.14 7.75
CA GLY A 192 -5.16 11.25 7.40
C GLY A 192 -6.45 11.25 8.26
N TRP A 193 -6.35 10.91 9.55
CA TRP A 193 -7.49 10.98 10.47
C TRP A 193 -7.66 12.40 11.01
N LYS A 194 -8.92 12.84 11.18
CA LYS A 194 -9.22 14.19 11.65
C LYS A 194 -9.11 14.36 13.15
N THR A 195 -9.25 13.27 13.91
CA THR A 195 -9.33 13.34 15.38
C THR A 195 -8.66 12.14 16.02
N GLU A 196 -8.12 12.38 17.21
CA GLU A 196 -7.53 11.35 18.06
C GLU A 196 -8.56 10.28 18.48
N SER A 197 -9.84 10.64 18.61
CA SER A 197 -10.89 9.68 18.92
C SER A 197 -11.05 8.61 17.84
N VAL A 198 -10.89 8.97 16.57
CA VAL A 198 -10.87 8.01 15.47
C VAL A 198 -9.65 7.10 15.58
N ALA A 199 -8.48 7.65 15.85
CA ALA A 199 -7.26 6.86 16.04
C ALA A 199 -7.41 5.88 17.21
N LYS A 200 -7.90 6.34 18.35
CA LYS A 200 -8.19 5.48 19.53
C LYS A 200 -9.15 4.34 19.22
N CYS A 201 -10.16 4.56 18.37
CA CYS A 201 -11.02 3.45 17.92
C CYS A 201 -10.24 2.36 17.18
N TYR A 202 -9.28 2.72 16.34
CA TYR A 202 -8.49 1.76 15.57
C TYR A 202 -7.36 1.12 16.39
N ILE A 203 -6.69 1.90 17.24
CA ILE A 203 -5.54 1.46 18.04
C ILE A 203 -6.01 0.87 19.37
N GLY A 204 -7.05 1.45 19.99
CA GLY A 204 -7.54 1.09 21.34
C GLY A 204 -8.49 -0.10 21.37
N ALA A 205 -9.04 -0.54 20.23
CA ALA A 205 -9.85 -1.77 20.16
C ALA A 205 -9.08 -3.04 20.61
N THR A 206 -7.75 -2.91 20.80
CA THR A 206 -6.88 -3.99 21.27
C THR A 206 -6.51 -3.90 22.74
N SER A 207 -6.83 -2.80 23.43
CA SER A 207 -6.52 -2.69 24.88
C SER A 207 -7.37 -3.61 25.75
N SER A 208 -8.47 -4.15 25.22
CA SER A 208 -9.33 -5.13 25.91
C SER A 208 -9.05 -6.61 25.55
N GLY A 209 -8.18 -6.86 24.59
CA GLY A 209 -7.74 -8.20 24.22
C GLY A 209 -6.25 -8.38 24.50
N LYS A 210 -5.89 -9.38 25.33
CA LYS A 210 -4.49 -9.74 25.58
C LYS A 210 -3.78 -10.00 24.25
N VAL A 211 -2.96 -9.05 23.80
CA VAL A 211 -2.06 -9.25 22.66
C VAL A 211 -0.89 -10.11 23.14
N LEU A 212 -0.85 -11.37 22.73
CA LEU A 212 0.32 -12.23 22.88
C LEU A 212 1.46 -11.65 22.08
N GLY A 213 2.56 -11.32 22.78
CA GLY A 213 3.70 -10.55 22.27
C GLY A 213 4.28 -11.10 20.97
N SER A 214 4.31 -10.24 19.99
CA SER A 214 5.12 -10.38 18.79
C SER A 214 6.48 -9.70 19.03
N LYS A 215 7.57 -10.41 18.69
CA LYS A 215 8.93 -9.86 18.74
C LYS A 215 9.01 -8.61 17.85
N ARG A 216 9.63 -7.55 18.34
CA ARG A 216 9.88 -6.29 17.66
C ARG A 216 10.51 -6.53 16.28
N THR A 217 9.73 -6.41 15.23
CA THR A 217 10.27 -6.09 13.92
C THR A 217 10.36 -4.56 13.82
N ARG A 218 11.57 -4.03 13.64
CA ARG A 218 11.76 -2.60 13.37
C ARG A 218 11.03 -2.26 12.08
N GLY A 219 9.83 -1.68 12.22
CA GLY A 219 8.96 -1.30 11.11
C GLY A 219 9.62 -0.27 10.19
N GLN A 220 9.09 -0.18 8.99
CA GLN A 220 9.43 0.90 8.05
C GLN A 220 9.10 2.24 8.71
N SER A 221 10.05 3.16 8.72
CA SER A 221 9.79 4.52 9.17
C SER A 221 9.15 5.33 8.03
N TYR A 222 8.21 6.16 8.39
CA TYR A 222 7.58 7.13 7.50
C TYR A 222 8.05 8.51 7.94
N ALA A 223 8.45 9.33 6.97
CA ALA A 223 8.79 10.73 7.19
C ALA A 223 7.92 11.61 6.29
N SER A 224 7.65 12.82 6.71
CA SER A 224 7.00 13.82 5.85
C SER A 224 7.92 14.16 4.67
N ALA A 225 7.36 14.23 3.47
CA ALA A 225 8.12 14.56 2.26
C ALA A 225 8.72 15.98 2.29
N SER A 226 8.19 16.87 3.13
CA SER A 226 8.71 18.23 3.29
C SER A 226 10.11 18.30 3.90
N GLU A 227 10.57 17.23 4.53
CA GLU A 227 11.89 17.18 5.20
C GLU A 227 13.00 16.61 4.32
N LEU A 228 12.67 16.10 3.13
CA LEU A 228 13.64 15.45 2.24
C LEU A 228 13.97 16.32 1.05
N PRO A 229 15.26 16.66 0.82
CA PRO A 229 15.66 17.39 -0.38
C PRO A 229 15.40 16.52 -1.62
N LEU A 230 14.63 17.06 -2.54
CA LEU A 230 14.38 16.43 -3.84
C LEU A 230 15.64 16.44 -4.69
N SER A 231 16.01 15.30 -5.29
CA SER A 231 17.13 15.29 -6.24
C SER A 231 16.78 16.09 -7.51
N PRO A 232 17.76 16.68 -8.20
CA PRO A 232 17.54 17.42 -9.46
C PRO A 232 16.88 16.56 -10.55
N GLU A 233 17.23 15.29 -10.65
CA GLU A 233 16.62 14.34 -11.60
C GLU A 233 15.13 14.10 -11.29
N PHE A 234 14.80 14.16 -10.05
CA PHE A 234 13.47 13.99 -9.53
C PHE A 234 12.60 15.23 -9.75
N GLN A 235 13.15 16.44 -9.53
CA GLN A 235 12.49 17.69 -9.90
C GLN A 235 12.24 17.76 -11.42
N LYS A 236 13.17 17.28 -12.22
CA LYS A 236 13.05 17.19 -13.68
C LYS A 236 11.92 16.21 -14.09
N TYR A 237 11.78 15.09 -13.39
CA TYR A 237 10.69 14.15 -13.60
C TYR A 237 9.32 14.74 -13.22
N LEU A 238 9.23 15.44 -12.08
CA LEU A 238 8.02 16.18 -11.67
C LEU A 238 7.59 17.21 -12.72
N LEU A 239 8.55 17.99 -13.23
CA LEU A 239 8.30 19.00 -14.26
C LEU A 239 7.89 18.38 -15.59
N ALA A 240 8.38 17.18 -15.92
CA ALA A 240 7.97 16.44 -17.10
C ALA A 240 6.54 15.87 -16.99
N CYS A 241 6.11 15.48 -15.79
CA CYS A 241 4.75 15.06 -15.53
C CYS A 241 3.76 16.24 -15.55
N ALA A 242 4.13 17.38 -14.97
CA ALA A 242 3.29 18.59 -14.90
C ALA A 242 3.10 19.33 -16.25
N ARG A 243 3.90 19.03 -17.27
CA ARG A 243 3.82 19.66 -18.62
C ARG A 243 2.95 18.87 -19.61
N LYS A 244 2.29 17.81 -19.18
CA LYS A 244 1.46 16.96 -20.04
C LYS A 244 -0.06 17.14 -19.82
N ASP A 245 -0.46 18.23 -19.12
CA ASP A 245 -1.86 18.68 -18.99
C ASP A 245 -2.21 19.71 -20.07
#